data_3c3212be77c29b8e79eb5a187feb509d
#
_entry.id   3c3212be77c29b8e79eb5a187feb509d
#
_cell.length_a   1.000
_cell.length_b   1.000
_cell.length_c   1.000
_cell.angle_alpha   90.00
_cell.angle_beta   90.00
_cell.angle_gamma   90.00
#
_symmetry.space_group_name_H-M   'P 1'
#
loop_
_entity.id
_entity.type
_entity.pdbx_description
1 polymer ?
#
loop_
_entity_poly.entity_id
_entity_poly.type
_entity_poly.pdbx_seq_one_letter_code
_entity_poly.pdbx_strand_id
1 'polypeptide(L)'
;MEQLVQTLCDQKQGYTQYGGLRPFGVSFLFGGWDRNCGFQLYQSDPSGNYAGWMATAIGANAQAAQAILKTDYKEGMTVREAKALAVKVLKQTMDSTLLQPEKMEMAEVAWADADAKTGVEYRTLKEAELAELCDEANENAKKEKEKKEGGAKEGGGDK
;
A
#
# COMPACT_ATOMS: atom_id res chain seq x y z
N MET A 1 16.19 -0.82 -10.21
CA MET A 1 14.98 -1.54 -9.73
C MET A 1 14.42 -2.48 -10.79
N GLU A 2 14.08 -2.01 -11.97
CA GLU A 2 13.41 -2.81 -13.01
C GLU A 2 14.18 -4.09 -13.40
N GLN A 3 15.52 -4.05 -13.48
CA GLN A 3 16.33 -5.22 -13.78
C GLN A 3 16.15 -6.36 -12.76
N LEU A 4 16.02 -6.04 -11.48
CA LEU A 4 15.73 -7.03 -10.44
C LEU A 4 14.35 -7.65 -10.65
N VAL A 5 13.34 -6.80 -10.88
CA VAL A 5 11.97 -7.25 -11.13
C VAL A 5 11.92 -8.15 -12.35
N GLN A 6 12.55 -7.76 -13.45
CA GLN A 6 12.62 -8.53 -14.69
C GLN A 6 13.28 -9.89 -14.45
N THR A 7 14.42 -9.95 -13.77
CA THR A 7 15.11 -11.22 -13.48
C THR A 7 14.21 -12.19 -12.71
N LEU A 8 13.53 -11.71 -11.67
CA LEU A 8 12.63 -12.55 -10.88
C LEU A 8 11.37 -12.95 -11.67
N CYS A 9 10.84 -12.06 -12.50
CA CYS A 9 9.67 -12.35 -13.33
C CYS A 9 9.99 -13.31 -14.46
N ASP A 10 11.19 -13.24 -15.05
CA ASP A 10 11.66 -14.23 -16.03
C ASP A 10 11.75 -15.63 -15.41
N GLN A 11 12.21 -15.72 -14.16
CA GLN A 11 12.22 -16.99 -13.42
C GLN A 11 10.79 -17.51 -13.19
N LYS A 12 9.86 -16.65 -12.76
CA LYS A 12 8.44 -17.02 -12.59
C LYS A 12 7.84 -17.53 -13.89
N GLN A 13 8.07 -16.82 -14.99
CA GLN A 13 7.58 -17.20 -16.32
C GLN A 13 8.15 -18.55 -16.76
N GLY A 14 9.44 -18.82 -16.52
CA GLY A 14 10.06 -20.11 -16.79
C GLY A 14 9.35 -21.27 -16.12
N TYR A 15 8.90 -21.10 -14.88
CA TYR A 15 8.14 -22.13 -14.15
C TYR A 15 6.74 -22.37 -14.70
N THR A 16 6.19 -21.48 -15.51
CA THR A 16 4.92 -21.71 -16.22
C THR A 16 5.10 -22.49 -17.51
N GLN A 17 6.31 -22.49 -18.09
CA GLN A 17 6.58 -23.01 -19.44
C GLN A 17 7.33 -24.34 -19.42
N TYR A 18 8.27 -24.51 -18.49
CA TYR A 18 9.11 -25.71 -18.41
C TYR A 18 8.51 -26.73 -17.45
N GLY A 19 8.31 -27.97 -17.92
CA GLY A 19 7.67 -29.05 -17.16
C GLY A 19 8.42 -29.50 -15.93
N GLY A 20 7.70 -30.17 -15.00
CA GLY A 20 8.24 -30.83 -13.83
C GLY A 20 8.08 -30.07 -12.51
N LEU A 21 7.83 -28.76 -12.53
CA LEU A 21 7.62 -27.94 -11.34
C LEU A 21 6.27 -27.18 -11.45
N ARG A 22 5.65 -26.89 -10.31
CA ARG A 22 4.46 -26.05 -10.30
C ARG A 22 4.83 -24.57 -10.49
N PRO A 23 3.95 -23.74 -11.07
CA PRO A 23 4.12 -22.30 -11.06
C PRO A 23 4.21 -21.70 -9.64
N PHE A 24 4.75 -20.51 -9.55
CA PHE A 24 4.73 -19.73 -8.31
C PHE A 24 3.29 -19.44 -7.89
N GLY A 25 3.02 -19.50 -6.59
CA GLY A 25 1.72 -19.16 -6.00
C GLY A 25 1.74 -17.82 -5.28
N VAL A 26 2.58 -16.87 -5.72
CA VAL A 26 2.83 -15.61 -5.03
C VAL A 26 2.89 -14.44 -5.99
N SER A 27 2.24 -13.34 -5.61
CA SER A 27 2.44 -12.00 -6.18
C SER A 27 3.40 -11.21 -5.30
N PHE A 28 4.18 -10.32 -5.91
CA PHE A 28 5.09 -9.45 -5.18
C PHE A 28 4.79 -7.97 -5.42
N LEU A 29 5.08 -7.16 -4.40
CA LEU A 29 5.31 -5.73 -4.53
C LEU A 29 6.79 -5.46 -4.33
N PHE A 30 7.39 -4.68 -5.23
CA PHE A 30 8.78 -4.28 -5.17
C PHE A 30 8.84 -2.77 -5.03
N GLY A 31 9.24 -2.30 -3.86
CA GLY A 31 9.49 -0.89 -3.62
C GLY A 31 10.98 -0.61 -3.53
N GLY A 32 11.46 0.45 -4.15
CA GLY A 32 12.87 0.80 -4.06
C GLY A 32 13.22 2.08 -4.81
N TRP A 33 14.49 2.40 -4.78
CA TRP A 33 15.06 3.56 -5.43
C TRP A 33 16.28 3.18 -6.26
N ASP A 34 16.46 3.85 -7.38
CA ASP A 34 17.72 3.85 -8.12
C ASP A 34 18.05 5.24 -8.67
N ARG A 35 19.34 5.43 -9.01
CA ARG A 35 19.86 6.73 -9.46
C ARG A 35 19.19 7.22 -10.75
N ASN A 36 18.73 6.33 -11.62
CA ASN A 36 18.25 6.68 -12.96
C ASN A 36 16.77 7.07 -12.95
N CYS A 37 15.96 6.33 -12.18
CA CYS A 37 14.49 6.43 -12.21
C CYS A 37 13.88 6.90 -10.87
N GLY A 38 14.71 7.11 -9.83
CA GLY A 38 14.22 7.52 -8.51
C GLY A 38 13.45 6.42 -7.77
N PHE A 39 12.44 6.81 -7.01
CA PHE A 39 11.56 5.87 -6.31
C PHE A 39 10.62 5.18 -7.29
N GLN A 40 10.51 3.86 -7.15
CA GLN A 40 9.72 3.02 -8.05
C GLN A 40 8.95 1.97 -7.25
N LEU A 41 7.76 1.65 -7.72
CA LEU A 41 6.92 0.56 -7.22
C LEU A 41 6.53 -0.33 -8.39
N TYR A 42 6.81 -1.63 -8.28
CA TYR A 42 6.36 -2.64 -9.23
C TYR A 42 5.49 -3.69 -8.55
N GLN A 43 4.57 -4.23 -9.30
CA GLN A 43 3.77 -5.39 -8.92
C GLN A 43 4.01 -6.51 -9.91
N SER A 44 4.17 -7.74 -9.43
CA SER A 44 4.20 -8.94 -10.27
C SER A 44 3.17 -9.95 -9.84
N ASP A 45 2.68 -10.73 -10.78
CA ASP A 45 1.79 -11.86 -10.55
C ASP A 45 2.53 -13.23 -10.65
N PRO A 46 1.88 -14.34 -10.33
CA PRO A 46 2.48 -15.67 -10.40
C PRO A 46 2.97 -16.08 -11.79
N SER A 47 2.44 -15.52 -12.86
CA SER A 47 2.82 -15.83 -14.24
C SER A 47 4.16 -15.20 -14.65
N GLY A 48 4.66 -14.24 -13.85
CA GLY A 48 5.84 -13.46 -14.18
C GLY A 48 5.51 -12.16 -14.93
N ASN A 49 4.23 -11.85 -15.13
CA ASN A 49 3.84 -10.53 -15.63
C ASN A 49 4.07 -9.47 -14.54
N TYR A 50 4.59 -8.29 -14.92
CA TYR A 50 4.83 -7.19 -13.98
C TYR A 50 4.51 -5.84 -14.61
N ALA A 51 4.21 -4.87 -13.76
CA ALA A 51 3.95 -3.50 -14.16
C ALA A 51 4.41 -2.51 -13.09
N GLY A 52 4.78 -1.29 -13.51
CA GLY A 52 5.04 -0.16 -12.63
C GLY A 52 3.73 0.51 -12.19
N TRP A 53 3.69 0.98 -10.95
CA TRP A 53 2.53 1.61 -10.33
C TRP A 53 2.93 2.81 -9.49
N MET A 54 2.04 3.79 -9.38
CA MET A 54 2.16 4.87 -8.41
C MET A 54 1.64 4.43 -7.03
N ALA A 55 0.58 3.63 -7.02
CA ALA A 55 0.03 2.99 -5.83
C ALA A 55 -0.71 1.73 -6.24
N THR A 56 -0.59 0.65 -5.49
CA THR A 56 -1.28 -0.61 -5.78
C THR A 56 -1.44 -1.46 -4.52
N ALA A 57 -2.23 -2.51 -4.63
CA ALA A 57 -2.44 -3.49 -3.57
C ALA A 57 -2.56 -4.90 -4.15
N ILE A 58 -2.12 -5.89 -3.38
CA ILE A 58 -2.24 -7.31 -3.69
C ILE A 58 -2.87 -8.06 -2.50
N GLY A 59 -3.38 -9.24 -2.75
CA GLY A 59 -3.97 -10.11 -1.72
C GLY A 59 -5.50 -10.00 -1.64
N ALA A 60 -6.05 -10.44 -0.51
CA ALA A 60 -7.49 -10.38 -0.27
C ALA A 60 -8.01 -8.94 -0.35
N ASN A 61 -9.17 -8.75 -0.97
CA ASN A 61 -9.79 -7.43 -1.16
C ASN A 61 -8.94 -6.40 -1.94
N ALA A 62 -7.93 -6.84 -2.70
CA ALA A 62 -7.05 -5.96 -3.46
C ALA A 62 -7.82 -5.05 -4.43
N GLN A 63 -8.91 -5.51 -5.03
CA GLN A 63 -9.75 -4.69 -5.91
C GLN A 63 -10.39 -3.51 -5.19
N ALA A 64 -10.90 -3.73 -3.98
CA ALA A 64 -11.44 -2.67 -3.15
C ALA A 64 -10.35 -1.69 -2.71
N ALA A 65 -9.17 -2.20 -2.31
CA ALA A 65 -8.01 -1.39 -1.97
C ALA A 65 -7.57 -0.50 -3.14
N GLN A 66 -7.46 -1.07 -4.33
CA GLN A 66 -7.08 -0.32 -5.55
C GLN A 66 -8.11 0.75 -5.92
N ALA A 67 -9.40 0.50 -5.71
CA ALA A 67 -10.45 1.51 -5.94
C ALA A 67 -10.28 2.71 -5.00
N ILE A 68 -9.97 2.47 -3.73
CA ILE A 68 -9.70 3.53 -2.75
C ILE A 68 -8.41 4.29 -3.12
N LEU A 69 -7.33 3.57 -3.45
CA LEU A 69 -6.07 4.18 -3.87
C LEU A 69 -6.26 5.07 -5.11
N LYS A 70 -7.04 4.63 -6.09
CA LYS A 70 -7.34 5.41 -7.30
C LYS A 70 -8.04 6.74 -7.00
N THR A 71 -8.86 6.78 -5.94
CA THR A 71 -9.60 7.97 -5.54
C THR A 71 -8.78 8.90 -4.68
N ASP A 72 -8.02 8.34 -3.72
CA ASP A 72 -7.41 9.09 -2.64
C ASP A 72 -5.92 9.39 -2.85
N TYR A 73 -5.25 8.64 -3.73
CA TYR A 73 -3.86 8.91 -4.07
C TYR A 73 -3.72 10.23 -4.83
N LYS A 74 -2.73 11.01 -4.44
CA LYS A 74 -2.35 12.26 -5.12
C LYS A 74 -0.85 12.26 -5.38
N GLU A 75 -0.45 12.67 -6.55
CA GLU A 75 0.96 12.86 -6.86
C GLU A 75 1.57 13.96 -5.96
N GLY A 76 2.80 13.74 -5.49
CA GLY A 76 3.48 14.67 -4.59
C GLY A 76 3.10 14.55 -3.11
N MET A 77 2.36 13.50 -2.71
CA MET A 77 2.11 13.22 -1.30
C MET A 77 3.42 13.06 -0.52
N THR A 78 3.43 13.61 0.69
CA THR A 78 4.51 13.37 1.65
C THR A 78 4.51 11.92 2.13
N VAL A 79 5.64 11.44 2.65
CA VAL A 79 5.75 10.08 3.22
C VAL A 79 4.72 9.88 4.34
N ARG A 80 4.46 10.90 5.17
CA ARG A 80 3.45 10.83 6.23
C ARG A 80 2.04 10.64 5.67
N GLU A 81 1.67 11.39 4.64
CA GLU A 81 0.36 11.27 3.98
C GLU A 81 0.21 9.91 3.30
N ALA A 82 1.27 9.40 2.66
CA ALA A 82 1.27 8.09 2.05
C ALA A 82 1.08 6.96 3.08
N LYS A 83 1.72 7.05 4.25
CA LYS A 83 1.51 6.12 5.37
C LYS A 83 0.07 6.16 5.87
N ALA A 84 -0.47 7.36 6.10
CA ALA A 84 -1.85 7.52 6.53
C ALA A 84 -2.85 6.94 5.51
N LEU A 85 -2.59 7.15 4.22
CA LEU A 85 -3.40 6.56 3.15
C LEU A 85 -3.30 5.03 3.15
N ALA A 86 -2.11 4.45 3.30
CA ALA A 86 -1.93 3.00 3.35
C ALA A 86 -2.70 2.37 4.52
N VAL A 87 -2.62 2.97 5.71
CA VAL A 87 -3.36 2.53 6.90
C VAL A 87 -4.87 2.67 6.70
N LYS A 88 -5.34 3.77 6.10
CA LYS A 88 -6.75 3.98 5.74
C LYS A 88 -7.25 2.88 4.81
N VAL A 89 -6.49 2.54 3.77
CA VAL A 89 -6.84 1.48 2.81
C VAL A 89 -6.94 0.13 3.51
N LEU A 90 -5.94 -0.23 4.33
CA LEU A 90 -5.96 -1.47 5.09
C LEU A 90 -7.19 -1.54 6.00
N LYS A 91 -7.50 -0.46 6.71
CA LYS A 91 -8.68 -0.40 7.58
C LYS A 91 -9.99 -0.65 6.86
N GLN A 92 -10.13 -0.12 5.66
CA GLN A 92 -11.37 -0.26 4.86
C GLN A 92 -11.48 -1.62 4.18
N THR A 93 -10.38 -2.34 4.01
CA THR A 93 -10.34 -3.64 3.32
C THR A 93 -10.22 -4.84 4.26
N MET A 94 -9.85 -4.61 5.52
CA MET A 94 -9.83 -5.66 6.56
C MET A 94 -11.22 -5.79 7.20
N ASP A 95 -11.62 -7.02 7.50
CA ASP A 95 -12.89 -7.34 8.20
C ASP A 95 -12.87 -6.94 9.70
N SER A 96 -11.87 -6.18 10.12
CA SER A 96 -11.69 -5.78 11.52
C SER A 96 -12.25 -4.38 11.78
N THR A 97 -13.02 -4.24 12.85
CA THR A 97 -13.60 -2.96 13.26
C THR A 97 -12.52 -1.97 13.73
N LEU A 98 -11.42 -2.48 14.29
CA LEU A 98 -10.28 -1.70 14.78
C LEU A 98 -8.99 -2.26 14.22
N LEU A 99 -8.12 -1.38 13.74
CA LEU A 99 -6.74 -1.74 13.40
C LEU A 99 -5.95 -1.94 14.70
N GLN A 100 -5.21 -3.03 14.74
CA GLN A 100 -4.32 -3.40 15.85
C GLN A 100 -2.88 -3.36 15.32
N PRO A 101 -1.99 -2.59 15.97
CA PRO A 101 -0.60 -2.45 15.54
C PRO A 101 0.12 -3.80 15.43
N GLU A 102 -0.19 -4.75 16.33
CA GLU A 102 0.42 -6.08 16.39
C GLU A 102 0.08 -6.97 15.15
N LYS A 103 -0.94 -6.59 14.39
CA LYS A 103 -1.37 -7.30 13.16
C LYS A 103 -0.91 -6.64 11.88
N MET A 104 -0.09 -5.60 12.00
CA MET A 104 0.40 -4.81 10.87
C MET A 104 1.91 -4.75 10.88
N GLU A 105 2.48 -4.80 9.71
CA GLU A 105 3.87 -4.45 9.47
C GLU A 105 3.91 -3.34 8.41
N MET A 106 4.79 -2.38 8.59
CA MET A 106 5.01 -1.31 7.63
C MET A 106 6.50 -1.07 7.46
N ALA A 107 6.92 -0.97 6.22
CA ALA A 107 8.27 -0.57 5.85
C ALA A 107 8.21 0.65 4.93
N GLU A 108 9.27 1.42 4.95
CA GLU A 108 9.44 2.56 4.06
C GLU A 108 10.81 2.56 3.41
N VAL A 109 10.85 3.09 2.20
CA VAL A 109 12.07 3.47 1.49
C VAL A 109 11.97 4.96 1.22
N ALA A 110 12.79 5.74 1.88
CA ALA A 110 12.74 7.20 1.84
C ALA A 110 14.15 7.80 1.88
N TRP A 111 14.26 9.10 1.63
CA TRP A 111 15.50 9.82 1.93
C TRP A 111 15.78 9.76 3.43
N ALA A 112 17.04 9.45 3.79
CA ALA A 112 17.45 9.36 5.18
C ALA A 112 17.40 10.71 5.90
N ASP A 113 17.52 11.80 5.16
CA ASP A 113 17.38 13.17 5.64
C ASP A 113 16.53 14.03 4.69
N ALA A 114 16.02 15.14 5.21
CA ALA A 114 15.19 16.07 4.45
C ALA A 114 15.92 16.73 3.25
N ASP A 115 17.25 16.78 3.30
CA ASP A 115 18.09 17.39 2.28
C ASP A 115 18.57 16.38 1.22
N ALA A 116 18.20 15.12 1.33
CA ALA A 116 18.61 14.02 0.44
C ALA A 116 20.13 13.84 0.30
N LYS A 117 20.92 14.23 1.30
CA LYS A 117 22.38 14.22 1.26
C LYS A 117 23.00 12.89 1.69
N THR A 118 22.36 12.20 2.64
CA THR A 118 22.88 10.97 3.22
C THR A 118 22.45 9.71 2.49
N GLY A 119 21.58 9.86 1.49
CA GLY A 119 21.13 8.76 0.64
C GLY A 119 19.73 8.25 1.00
N VAL A 120 19.35 7.14 0.40
CA VAL A 120 18.06 6.48 0.60
C VAL A 120 18.22 5.38 1.63
N GLU A 121 17.30 5.32 2.57
CA GLU A 121 17.26 4.33 3.63
C GLU A 121 15.99 3.47 3.52
N TYR A 122 16.15 2.18 3.81
CA TYR A 122 15.05 1.25 4.08
C TYR A 122 14.92 1.08 5.58
N ARG A 123 13.71 1.24 6.11
CA ARG A 123 13.44 0.91 7.51
C ARG A 123 12.06 0.29 7.70
N THR A 124 11.94 -0.54 8.71
CA THR A 124 10.66 -1.04 9.21
C THR A 124 10.20 -0.14 10.36
N LEU A 125 8.94 0.25 10.35
CA LEU A 125 8.35 1.07 11.42
C LEU A 125 8.27 0.25 12.71
N LYS A 126 8.52 0.93 13.84
CA LYS A 126 8.36 0.34 15.16
C LYS A 126 6.89 0.30 15.55
N GLU A 127 6.55 -0.60 16.45
CA GLU A 127 5.18 -0.78 16.96
C GLU A 127 4.55 0.52 17.50
N ALA A 128 5.34 1.36 18.19
CA ALA A 128 4.86 2.65 18.66
C ALA A 128 4.46 3.61 17.53
N GLU A 129 5.24 3.66 16.44
CA GLU A 129 4.91 4.49 15.26
C GLU A 129 3.66 3.95 14.54
N LEU A 130 3.49 2.62 14.51
CA LEU A 130 2.31 1.98 13.95
C LEU A 130 1.06 2.24 14.80
N ALA A 131 1.20 2.24 16.14
CA ALA A 131 0.11 2.54 17.05
C ALA A 131 -0.44 3.95 16.82
N GLU A 132 0.43 4.96 16.71
CA GLU A 132 0.01 6.34 16.41
C GLU A 132 -0.77 6.42 15.09
N LEU A 133 -0.28 5.78 14.02
CA LEU A 133 -0.96 5.77 12.72
C LEU A 133 -2.31 5.03 12.76
N CYS A 134 -2.40 3.94 13.52
CA CYS A 134 -3.64 3.20 13.72
C CYS A 134 -4.67 4.02 14.49
N ASP A 135 -4.25 4.74 15.53
CA ASP A 135 -5.13 5.59 16.32
C ASP A 135 -5.66 6.76 15.51
N GLU A 136 -4.80 7.46 14.77
CA GLU A 136 -5.21 8.52 13.82
C GLU A 136 -6.25 7.99 12.81
N ALA A 137 -6.03 6.81 12.23
CA ALA A 137 -6.95 6.20 11.28
C ALA A 137 -8.28 5.77 11.93
N ASN A 138 -8.21 5.26 13.17
CA ASN A 138 -9.40 4.86 13.93
C ASN A 138 -10.28 6.06 14.27
N GLU A 139 -9.67 7.18 14.68
CA GLU A 139 -10.39 8.44 14.97
C GLU A 139 -11.01 9.05 13.72
N ASN A 140 -10.26 9.11 12.61
CA ASN A 140 -10.76 9.66 11.35
C ASN A 140 -11.96 8.87 10.84
N ALA A 141 -11.94 7.53 10.95
CA ALA A 141 -13.06 6.71 10.53
C ALA A 141 -14.30 6.87 11.44
N LYS A 142 -14.12 7.18 12.73
CA LYS A 142 -15.26 7.53 13.62
C LYS A 142 -15.90 8.84 13.18
N LYS A 143 -15.08 9.86 12.94
CA LYS A 143 -15.54 11.19 12.48
C LYS A 143 -16.27 11.14 11.12
N GLU A 144 -15.80 10.28 10.19
CA GLU A 144 -16.46 10.07 8.91
C GLU A 144 -17.84 9.37 9.05
N LYS A 145 -17.96 8.43 9.98
CA LYS A 145 -19.25 7.77 10.28
C LYS A 145 -20.25 8.74 10.92
N GLU A 146 -19.83 9.51 11.90
CA GLU A 146 -20.67 10.53 12.58
C GLU A 146 -21.18 11.59 11.60
N LYS A 147 -20.34 12.04 10.64
CA LYS A 147 -20.77 12.97 9.59
C LYS A 147 -21.81 12.38 8.65
N LYS A 148 -21.71 11.10 8.32
CA LYS A 148 -22.68 10.41 7.45
C LYS A 148 -24.03 10.18 8.16
N GLU A 149 -24.00 9.89 9.44
CA GLU A 149 -25.22 9.71 10.26
C GLU A 149 -25.91 11.04 10.59
N GLY A 150 -25.14 12.11 10.82
CA GLY A 150 -25.66 13.46 11.04
C GLY A 150 -26.34 14.06 9.79
N GLY A 151 -25.75 13.86 8.61
CA GLY A 151 -26.31 14.35 7.34
C GLY A 151 -27.58 13.60 6.89
N ALA A 152 -27.82 12.38 7.38
CA ALA A 152 -29.03 11.62 7.07
C ALA A 152 -30.27 12.07 7.89
N LYS A 153 -30.06 12.83 8.98
CA LYS A 153 -31.15 13.33 9.83
C LYS A 153 -31.72 14.69 9.40
N GLU A 154 -31.00 15.45 8.59
CA GLU A 154 -31.48 16.77 8.11
C GLU A 154 -32.28 16.71 6.78
N GLY A 155 -32.35 15.58 6.10
CA GLY A 155 -33.03 15.39 4.81
C GLY A 155 -34.45 14.83 4.91
N GLY A 156 -35.02 14.65 6.09
CA GLY A 156 -36.32 13.98 6.33
C GLY A 156 -37.47 14.88 6.86
N GLY A 157 -37.51 16.12 6.48
CA GLY A 157 -38.59 17.02 6.93
C GLY A 157 -39.02 17.99 5.86
N ASP A 158 -39.77 17.51 4.87
CA ASP A 158 -40.84 18.29 4.21
C ASP A 158 -41.56 17.40 3.17
N LYS A 159 -42.70 16.89 3.57
CA LYS A 159 -43.88 16.64 2.70
C LYS A 159 -45.10 16.48 3.58
#